data_a2a63381d94e23f78541fc9c38a51fbc
#
_entry.id   a2a63381d94e23f78541fc9c38a51fbc
#
_cell.length_a   1.000
_cell.length_b   1.000
_cell.length_c   1.000
_cell.angle_alpha   90.00
_cell.angle_beta   90.00
_cell.angle_gamma   90.00
#
_symmetry.space_group_name_H-M   'P 1'
#
loop_
_entity.id
_entity.type
_entity.pdbx_description
1 polymer ?
#
loop_
_entity_poly.entity_id
_entity_poly.type
_entity_poly.pdbx_seq_one_letter_code
_entity_poly.pdbx_strand_id
1 'polypeptide(L)'
;EESIIWTAGENAIGGSRSKGEVVGFAQSVLDSFPEGISFKVVNLVAENDCVAAEVEGSATHVSGKPYNNKYHFLLKIKDNKILELKEYMDTQLAAKVLLGE
;
A
#
# COMPACT_ATOMS: atom_id res chain seq x y z
N GLU A 1 12.53 14.50 -6.89
CA GLU A 1 11.82 13.82 -5.81
C GLU A 1 12.35 12.40 -5.64
N GLU A 2 12.96 12.16 -4.49
CA GLU A 2 13.68 10.90 -4.29
C GLU A 2 12.98 9.98 -3.30
N SER A 3 11.69 10.12 -3.17
CA SER A 3 10.91 9.24 -2.30
C SER A 3 10.94 7.82 -2.81
N ILE A 4 11.10 6.87 -1.89
CA ILE A 4 11.14 5.46 -2.20
C ILE A 4 9.97 4.79 -1.49
N ILE A 5 9.25 3.96 -2.22
CA ILE A 5 8.16 3.18 -1.68
C ILE A 5 8.51 1.70 -1.80
N TRP A 6 8.46 1.01 -0.65
CA TRP A 6 8.80 -0.40 -0.56
C TRP A 6 7.58 -1.18 -0.10
N THR A 7 7.30 -2.28 -0.75
CA THR A 7 6.18 -3.15 -0.42
C THR A 7 6.71 -4.52 -0.02
N ALA A 8 6.20 -5.05 1.09
CA ALA A 8 6.59 -6.37 1.57
C ALA A 8 6.10 -7.46 0.63
N GLY A 9 6.81 -8.59 0.62
CA GLY A 9 6.38 -9.79 -0.07
C GLY A 9 7.33 -10.19 -1.18
N GLU A 10 7.21 -11.44 -1.59
CA GLU A 10 8.06 -12.03 -2.63
C GLU A 10 7.29 -12.26 -3.93
N ASN A 11 6.07 -11.74 -4.03
CA ASN A 11 5.31 -11.82 -5.27
C ASN A 11 5.62 -10.59 -6.13
N ALA A 12 4.94 -10.48 -7.28
CA ALA A 12 5.21 -9.41 -8.23
C ALA A 12 4.90 -8.02 -7.68
N ILE A 13 4.13 -7.93 -6.58
CA ILE A 13 3.76 -6.63 -5.99
C ILE A 13 4.87 -6.12 -5.07
N GLY A 14 5.65 -7.02 -4.46
CA GLY A 14 6.68 -6.63 -3.50
C GLY A 14 7.86 -5.93 -4.15
N GLY A 15 8.70 -5.33 -3.31
CA GLY A 15 9.93 -4.69 -3.74
C GLY A 15 9.88 -3.17 -3.65
N SER A 16 10.97 -2.53 -4.09
CA SER A 16 11.10 -1.08 -4.03
C SER A 16 10.72 -0.45 -5.37
N ARG A 17 10.07 0.71 -5.28
CA ARG A 17 9.66 1.47 -6.46
C ARG A 17 9.92 2.94 -6.25
N SER A 18 10.27 3.63 -7.31
CA SER A 18 10.35 5.08 -7.30
C SER A 18 8.94 5.67 -7.29
N LYS A 19 8.85 6.97 -7.01
CA LYS A 19 7.56 7.65 -7.00
C LYS A 19 6.86 7.55 -8.36
N GLY A 20 7.60 7.69 -9.45
CA GLY A 20 7.03 7.60 -10.79
C GLY A 20 6.49 6.21 -11.09
N GLU A 21 7.21 5.19 -10.68
CA GLU A 21 6.76 3.80 -10.86
C GLU A 21 5.49 3.52 -10.06
N VAL A 22 5.39 4.10 -8.86
CA VAL A 22 4.22 3.90 -8.01
C VAL A 22 2.97 4.52 -8.64
N VAL A 23 3.09 5.69 -9.24
CA VAL A 23 1.94 6.34 -9.88
C VAL A 23 1.34 5.44 -10.96
N GLY A 24 2.19 4.85 -11.82
CA GLY A 24 1.72 3.94 -12.84
C GLY A 24 1.10 2.67 -12.27
N PHE A 25 1.74 2.10 -11.26
CA PHE A 25 1.24 0.90 -10.61
C PHE A 25 -0.10 1.16 -9.91
N ALA A 26 -0.20 2.30 -9.21
CA ALA A 26 -1.42 2.66 -8.51
C ALA A 26 -2.60 2.81 -9.46
N GLN A 27 -2.38 3.41 -10.63
CA GLN A 27 -3.45 3.55 -11.61
C GLN A 27 -3.96 2.19 -12.06
N SER A 28 -3.04 1.27 -12.30
CA SER A 28 -3.39 -0.09 -12.70
C SER A 28 -4.22 -0.79 -11.62
N VAL A 29 -3.83 -0.62 -10.35
CA VAL A 29 -4.57 -1.21 -9.24
C VAL A 29 -5.96 -0.59 -9.13
N LEU A 30 -6.08 0.73 -9.23
CA LEU A 30 -7.36 1.41 -9.11
C LEU A 30 -8.34 1.01 -10.21
N ASP A 31 -7.83 0.71 -11.40
CA ASP A 31 -8.68 0.25 -12.50
C ASP A 31 -9.35 -1.09 -12.18
N SER A 32 -8.80 -1.84 -11.23
CA SER A 32 -9.36 -3.13 -10.81
C SER A 32 -10.42 -2.99 -9.72
N PHE A 33 -10.67 -1.78 -9.23
CA PHE A 33 -11.65 -1.55 -8.17
C PHE A 33 -12.62 -0.46 -8.61
N PRO A 34 -13.73 -0.85 -9.28
CA PRO A 34 -14.66 0.14 -9.87
C PRO A 34 -15.22 1.15 -8.86
N GLU A 35 -15.35 0.76 -7.60
CA GLU A 35 -15.90 1.63 -6.57
C GLU A 35 -14.84 2.18 -5.63
N GLY A 36 -13.56 2.01 -5.99
CA GLY A 36 -12.46 2.50 -5.20
C GLY A 36 -12.15 1.64 -3.99
N ILE A 37 -11.20 2.09 -3.20
CA ILE A 37 -10.78 1.43 -1.96
C ILE A 37 -10.99 2.41 -0.82
N SER A 38 -11.70 1.97 0.22
CA SER A 38 -11.89 2.77 1.43
C SER A 38 -10.82 2.41 2.45
N PHE A 39 -10.16 3.42 3.03
CA PHE A 39 -9.13 3.20 4.03
C PHE A 39 -9.56 3.81 5.36
N LYS A 40 -9.28 3.07 6.45
CA LYS A 40 -9.53 3.54 7.80
C LYS A 40 -8.24 3.44 8.59
N VAL A 41 -7.78 4.56 9.13
CA VAL A 41 -6.60 4.57 10.00
C VAL A 41 -7.06 4.14 11.39
N VAL A 42 -6.50 3.02 11.86
CA VAL A 42 -6.89 2.44 13.15
C VAL A 42 -6.00 2.97 14.27
N ASN A 43 -4.71 3.15 13.99
CA ASN A 43 -3.76 3.57 15.00
C ASN A 43 -2.59 4.29 14.35
N LEU A 44 -2.07 5.31 15.04
CA LEU A 44 -0.90 6.06 14.60
C LEU A 44 0.07 6.20 15.77
N VAL A 45 1.34 5.95 15.51
CA VAL A 45 2.42 6.15 16.48
C VAL A 45 3.54 6.90 15.76
N ALA A 46 4.04 7.96 16.39
CA ALA A 46 5.12 8.75 15.80
C ALA A 46 6.24 8.91 16.81
N GLU A 47 7.47 8.78 16.33
CA GLU A 47 8.65 8.98 17.13
C GLU A 47 9.77 9.48 16.23
N ASN A 48 10.39 10.59 16.61
CA ASN A 48 11.46 11.22 15.81
C ASN A 48 10.95 11.50 14.39
N ASP A 49 11.63 10.99 13.37
CA ASP A 49 11.26 11.21 11.98
C ASP A 49 10.40 10.08 11.41
N CYS A 50 9.94 9.17 12.27
CA CYS A 50 9.19 8.00 11.83
C CYS A 50 7.74 8.03 12.29
N VAL A 51 6.85 7.61 11.41
CA VAL A 51 5.42 7.44 11.72
C VAL A 51 5.03 6.02 11.35
N ALA A 52 4.38 5.32 12.29
CA ALA A 52 3.85 4.00 12.04
C ALA A 52 2.32 4.10 12.04
N ALA A 53 1.68 3.53 11.01
CA ALA A 53 0.24 3.60 10.87
C ALA A 53 -0.34 2.21 10.61
N GLU A 54 -1.34 1.84 11.40
CA GLU A 54 -2.14 0.65 11.12
C GLU A 54 -3.40 1.08 10.40
N VAL A 55 -3.66 0.48 9.25
CA VAL A 55 -4.75 0.90 8.36
C VAL A 55 -5.52 -0.32 7.89
N GLU A 56 -6.84 -0.19 7.80
CA GLU A 56 -7.69 -1.22 7.22
C GLU A 56 -8.26 -0.71 5.91
N GLY A 57 -8.14 -1.52 4.85
CA GLY A 57 -8.69 -1.20 3.55
C GLY A 57 -9.86 -2.10 3.22
N SER A 58 -10.87 -1.56 2.55
CA SER A 58 -12.05 -2.31 2.13
C SER A 58 -12.36 -1.99 0.68
N ALA A 59 -12.55 -3.04 -0.12
CA ALA A 59 -12.83 -2.87 -1.54
C ALA A 59 -13.41 -4.15 -2.13
N THR A 60 -14.00 -4.01 -3.31
CA THR A 60 -14.43 -5.17 -4.11
C THR A 60 -13.71 -5.10 -5.45
N HIS A 61 -12.96 -6.14 -5.75
CA HIS A 61 -12.22 -6.25 -6.98
C HIS A 61 -13.17 -6.45 -8.16
N VAL A 62 -12.74 -6.09 -9.36
CA VAL A 62 -13.56 -6.23 -10.57
C VAL A 62 -14.02 -7.68 -10.78
N SER A 63 -13.30 -8.65 -10.27
CA SER A 63 -13.68 -10.07 -10.34
C SER A 63 -14.81 -10.43 -9.39
N GLY A 64 -15.25 -9.51 -8.53
CA GLY A 64 -16.25 -9.75 -7.51
C GLY A 64 -15.69 -10.21 -6.18
N LYS A 65 -14.39 -10.45 -6.10
CA LYS A 65 -13.75 -10.88 -4.84
C LYS A 65 -13.61 -9.72 -3.88
N PRO A 66 -13.91 -9.93 -2.59
CA PRO A 66 -13.64 -8.89 -1.59
C PRO A 66 -12.15 -8.74 -1.40
N TYR A 67 -11.71 -7.50 -1.22
CA TYR A 67 -10.31 -7.20 -0.94
C TYR A 67 -10.25 -6.33 0.31
N ASN A 68 -10.34 -6.96 1.47
CA ASN A 68 -10.31 -6.29 2.76
C ASN A 68 -8.97 -6.61 3.39
N ASN A 69 -7.98 -5.77 3.11
CA ASN A 69 -6.62 -6.00 3.56
C ASN A 69 -6.28 -5.11 4.74
N LYS A 70 -5.33 -5.57 5.54
CA LYS A 70 -4.82 -4.81 6.67
C LYS A 70 -3.40 -4.42 6.36
N TYR A 71 -3.08 -3.18 6.65
CA TYR A 71 -1.79 -2.59 6.31
C TYR A 71 -1.09 -2.07 7.53
N HIS A 72 0.22 -2.14 7.50
CA HIS A 72 1.08 -1.41 8.42
C HIS A 72 2.02 -0.58 7.56
N PHE A 73 1.93 0.73 7.67
CA PHE A 73 2.81 1.64 6.94
C PHE A 73 3.84 2.22 7.90
N LEU A 74 5.09 2.20 7.48
CA LEU A 74 6.16 2.87 8.20
C LEU A 74 6.69 3.97 7.29
N LEU A 75 6.55 5.22 7.76
CA LEU A 75 6.94 6.38 6.99
C LEU A 75 8.15 7.05 7.63
N LYS A 76 9.13 7.40 6.81
CA LYS A 76 10.25 8.23 7.24
C LYS A 76 10.05 9.61 6.64
N ILE A 77 10.02 10.63 7.50
CA ILE A 77 9.71 11.99 7.09
C ILE A 77 10.92 12.88 7.35
N LYS A 78 11.25 13.73 6.38
CA LYS A 78 12.33 14.69 6.53
C LYS A 78 11.92 15.99 5.83
N ASP A 79 12.09 17.13 6.53
CA ASP A 79 11.77 18.44 5.97
C ASP A 79 10.34 18.52 5.43
N ASN A 80 9.39 17.95 6.18
CA ASN A 80 7.97 17.91 5.84
C ASN A 80 7.65 17.11 4.58
N LYS A 81 8.56 16.22 4.18
CA LYS A 81 8.37 15.37 3.01
C LYS A 81 8.56 13.92 3.40
N ILE A 82 7.82 13.04 2.74
CA ILE A 82 7.98 11.60 2.93
C ILE A 82 9.21 11.16 2.15
N LEU A 83 10.23 10.72 2.88
CA LEU A 83 11.47 10.23 2.28
C LEU A 83 11.36 8.77 1.90
N GLU A 84 10.69 7.98 2.75
CA GLU A 84 10.55 6.56 2.53
C GLU A 84 9.20 6.10 3.07
N LEU A 85 8.52 5.25 2.33
CA LEU A 85 7.29 4.60 2.77
C LEU A 85 7.49 3.10 2.64
N LYS A 86 7.31 2.38 3.75
CA LYS A 86 7.32 0.92 3.73
C LYS A 86 5.92 0.42 3.99
N GLU A 87 5.45 -0.46 3.13
CA GLU A 87 4.10 -0.97 3.17
C GLU A 87 4.11 -2.47 3.49
N TYR A 88 3.43 -2.85 4.55
CA TYR A 88 3.26 -4.25 4.96
C TYR A 88 1.78 -4.59 4.90
N MET A 89 1.47 -5.77 4.42
CA MET A 89 0.07 -6.18 4.27
C MET A 89 -0.03 -7.70 4.24
N ASP A 90 -1.24 -8.23 4.16
CA ASP A 90 -1.44 -9.65 3.89
C ASP A 90 -1.12 -9.88 2.41
N THR A 91 0.10 -10.33 2.15
CA THR A 91 0.58 -10.49 0.77
C THR A 91 -0.06 -11.68 0.08
N GLN A 92 -0.54 -12.66 0.84
CA GLN A 92 -1.24 -13.79 0.26
C GLN A 92 -2.60 -13.35 -0.29
N LEU A 93 -3.32 -12.54 0.46
CA LEU A 93 -4.59 -11.99 -0.01
C LEU A 93 -4.37 -11.11 -1.24
N ALA A 94 -3.33 -10.26 -1.21
CA ALA A 94 -3.01 -9.41 -2.35
C ALA A 94 -2.74 -10.24 -3.60
N ALA A 95 -1.98 -11.33 -3.46
CA ALA A 95 -1.68 -12.19 -4.61
C ALA A 95 -2.93 -12.85 -5.16
N LYS A 96 -3.81 -13.34 -4.27
CA LYS A 96 -5.04 -14.00 -4.71
C LYS A 96 -5.96 -13.06 -5.47
N VAL A 97 -6.10 -11.84 -5.01
CA VAL A 97 -7.07 -10.90 -5.58
C VAL A 97 -6.46 -10.11 -6.73
N LEU A 98 -5.28 -9.52 -6.52
CA LEU A 98 -4.69 -8.62 -7.52
C LEU A 98 -3.98 -9.36 -8.63
N LEU A 99 -3.37 -10.50 -8.32
CA LEU A 99 -2.61 -11.27 -9.30
C LEU A 99 -3.36 -12.50 -9.80
N GLY A 100 -4.53 -12.80 -9.23
CA GLY A 100 -5.33 -13.94 -9.64
C GLY A 100 -4.73 -15.30 -9.27
N GLU A 101 -3.87 -15.33 -8.28
CA GLU A 101 -3.21 -16.57 -7.87
C GLU A 101 -4.00 -17.42 -6.89
#